data_37bd302f7bbb81823c278dd5dc39dd01
#
_entry.id   37bd302f7bbb81823c278dd5dc39dd01
#
_cell.length_a   1.000
_cell.length_b   1.000
_cell.length_c   1.000
_cell.angle_alpha   90.00
_cell.angle_beta   90.00
_cell.angle_gamma   90.00
#
_symmetry.space_group_name_H-M   'P 1'
#
loop_
_entity.id
_entity.type
_entity.pdbx_description
1 polymer ?
#
loop_
_entity_poly.entity_id
_entity_poly.type
_entity_poly.pdbx_seq_one_letter_code
_entity_poly.pdbx_strand_id
1 'polypeptide(L)'
;GIEICFDAGFKPELLCGDADSASPAYLQKAKDEKIKVLLFNPAKDDTDLQLLLNNLPLKSNLLITGIWGGRFDHLYSNVFSLCSYKKRTNTAVIMADEQELMVLLAAGESLEFTAGADFQALSLIPLENSFVSLSGTRWPLKKAELLTSYPYAVSNEITSEVVKMSCHSGFARFF
;
A
#
# COMPACT_ATOMS: atom_id res chain seq x y z
N GLY A 1 9.78 -11.87 5.20
CA GLY A 1 8.34 -11.88 5.50
C GLY A 1 7.95 -12.86 6.59
N ILE A 2 8.07 -14.18 6.35
CA ILE A 2 7.58 -15.19 7.32
C ILE A 2 8.32 -15.15 8.66
N GLU A 3 9.62 -14.90 8.66
CA GLU A 3 10.44 -14.78 9.86
C GLU A 3 9.92 -13.65 10.76
N ILE A 4 9.73 -12.47 10.17
CA ILE A 4 9.19 -11.29 10.88
C ILE A 4 7.81 -11.59 11.48
N CYS A 5 6.93 -12.28 10.75
CA CYS A 5 5.62 -12.67 11.29
C CYS A 5 5.77 -13.56 12.54
N PHE A 6 6.59 -14.58 12.47
CA PHE A 6 6.78 -15.49 13.60
C PHE A 6 7.48 -14.84 14.79
N ASP A 7 8.49 -14.00 14.54
CA ASP A 7 9.24 -13.30 15.58
C ASP A 7 8.36 -12.26 16.30
N ALA A 8 7.41 -11.67 15.57
CA ALA A 8 6.38 -10.79 16.13
C ALA A 8 5.20 -11.55 16.77
N GLY A 9 5.24 -12.88 16.85
CA GLY A 9 4.20 -13.70 17.44
C GLY A 9 2.94 -13.89 16.57
N PHE A 10 2.99 -13.50 15.30
CA PHE A 10 1.89 -13.73 14.37
C PHE A 10 2.01 -15.08 13.67
N LYS A 11 0.89 -15.77 13.54
CA LYS A 11 0.79 -16.97 12.73
C LYS A 11 0.15 -16.58 11.38
N PRO A 12 0.91 -16.60 10.26
CA PRO A 12 0.34 -16.33 8.96
C PRO A 12 -0.58 -17.48 8.51
N GLU A 13 -1.63 -17.17 7.75
CA GLU A 13 -2.52 -18.17 7.15
C GLU A 13 -1.95 -18.71 5.82
N LEU A 14 -1.16 -17.88 5.14
CA LEU A 14 -0.60 -18.17 3.82
C LEU A 14 0.83 -17.66 3.72
N LEU A 15 1.73 -18.52 3.26
CA LEU A 15 3.05 -18.17 2.74
C LEU A 15 3.01 -18.29 1.21
N CYS A 16 3.37 -17.23 0.50
CA CYS A 16 3.36 -17.18 -0.96
C CYS A 16 4.68 -16.59 -1.47
N GLY A 17 5.32 -17.27 -2.41
CA GLY A 17 6.57 -16.85 -3.03
C GLY A 17 7.43 -18.03 -3.46
N ASP A 18 8.72 -17.78 -3.75
CA ASP A 18 9.71 -18.82 -4.07
C ASP A 18 10.44 -19.35 -2.83
N ALA A 19 10.27 -18.67 -1.70
CA ALA A 19 10.87 -18.98 -0.40
C ALA A 19 12.41 -19.01 -0.38
N ASP A 20 13.05 -18.37 -1.36
CA ASP A 20 14.52 -18.31 -1.47
C ASP A 20 15.18 -17.56 -0.31
N SER A 21 14.48 -16.55 0.23
CA SER A 21 14.92 -15.72 1.35
C SER A 21 14.52 -16.27 2.73
N ALA A 22 13.69 -17.31 2.80
CA ALA A 22 13.25 -17.89 4.06
C ALA A 22 14.19 -18.99 4.55
N SER A 23 14.61 -18.92 5.82
CA SER A 23 15.47 -19.97 6.37
C SER A 23 14.71 -21.30 6.46
N PRO A 24 15.43 -22.46 6.34
CA PRO A 24 14.82 -23.77 6.42
C PRO A 24 14.04 -24.01 7.74
N ALA A 25 14.50 -23.40 8.84
CA ALA A 25 13.84 -23.53 10.15
C ALA A 25 12.43 -22.92 10.13
N TYR A 26 12.25 -21.73 9.55
CA TYR A 26 10.93 -21.09 9.46
C TYR A 26 10.02 -21.76 8.43
N LEU A 27 10.58 -22.33 7.37
CA LEU A 27 9.80 -23.15 6.43
C LEU A 27 9.32 -24.45 7.10
N GLN A 28 10.15 -25.08 7.92
CA GLN A 28 9.73 -26.24 8.70
C GLN A 28 8.66 -25.88 9.71
N LYS A 29 8.86 -24.78 10.46
CA LYS A 29 7.85 -24.26 11.40
C LYS A 29 6.50 -23.98 10.71
N ALA A 30 6.52 -23.40 9.51
CA ALA A 30 5.30 -23.18 8.73
C ALA A 30 4.55 -24.49 8.42
N LYS A 31 5.29 -25.56 8.08
CA LYS A 31 4.71 -26.89 7.85
C LYS A 31 4.13 -27.50 9.13
N ASP A 32 4.87 -27.44 10.22
CA ASP A 32 4.46 -27.98 11.53
C ASP A 32 3.18 -27.30 12.04
N GLU A 33 3.07 -25.99 11.79
CA GLU A 33 1.90 -25.20 12.13
C GLU A 33 0.77 -25.26 11.10
N LYS A 34 0.92 -26.08 10.05
CA LYS A 34 -0.07 -26.29 8.97
C LYS A 34 -0.44 -24.99 8.24
N ILE A 35 0.51 -24.09 8.08
CA ILE A 35 0.34 -22.88 7.27
C ILE A 35 0.23 -23.28 5.80
N LYS A 36 -0.73 -22.71 5.08
CA LYS A 36 -0.83 -22.94 3.63
C LYS A 36 0.38 -22.33 2.94
N VAL A 37 1.12 -23.13 2.17
CA VAL A 37 2.32 -22.69 1.45
C VAL A 37 2.08 -22.82 -0.05
N LEU A 38 2.21 -21.70 -0.76
CA LEU A 38 2.17 -21.64 -2.22
C LEU A 38 3.57 -21.29 -2.73
N LEU A 39 4.32 -22.31 -3.11
CA LEU A 39 5.66 -22.15 -3.69
C LEU A 39 5.55 -22.03 -5.21
N PHE A 40 6.29 -21.08 -5.75
CA PHE A 40 6.37 -20.83 -7.18
C PHE A 40 7.83 -20.97 -7.67
N ASN A 41 7.96 -21.29 -8.96
CA ASN A 41 9.29 -21.35 -9.58
C ASN A 41 9.93 -19.94 -9.54
N PRO A 42 11.21 -19.80 -9.13
CA PRO A 42 11.94 -18.53 -9.21
C PRO A 42 11.98 -17.95 -10.64
N ALA A 43 12.02 -18.79 -11.69
CA ALA A 43 11.94 -18.37 -13.08
C ALA A 43 10.48 -18.13 -13.52
N LYS A 44 9.86 -17.09 -12.95
CA LYS A 44 8.48 -16.66 -13.24
C LYS A 44 8.47 -15.17 -13.61
N ASP A 45 7.47 -14.76 -14.37
CA ASP A 45 7.32 -13.36 -14.80
C ASP A 45 6.68 -12.48 -13.70
N ASP A 46 5.89 -13.07 -12.80
CA ASP A 46 5.21 -12.36 -11.70
C ASP A 46 6.09 -12.21 -10.45
N THR A 47 5.96 -11.09 -9.76
CA THR A 47 6.55 -10.91 -8.43
C THR A 47 5.75 -11.69 -7.38
N ASP A 48 6.36 -11.97 -6.22
CA ASP A 48 5.69 -12.67 -5.11
C ASP A 48 4.44 -11.93 -4.63
N LEU A 49 4.48 -10.59 -4.61
CA LEU A 49 3.31 -9.77 -4.29
C LEU A 49 2.19 -9.97 -5.31
N GLN A 50 2.49 -9.96 -6.61
CA GLN A 50 1.48 -10.20 -7.66
C GLN A 50 0.83 -11.57 -7.53
N LEU A 51 1.63 -12.60 -7.27
CA LEU A 51 1.13 -13.94 -7.01
C LEU A 51 0.24 -14.00 -5.76
N LEU A 52 0.65 -13.34 -4.68
CA LEU A 52 -0.16 -13.25 -3.47
C LEU A 52 -1.50 -12.57 -3.75
N LEU A 53 -1.49 -11.40 -4.40
CA LEU A 53 -2.70 -10.64 -4.74
C LEU A 53 -3.68 -11.42 -5.63
N ASN A 54 -3.17 -12.30 -6.49
CA ASN A 54 -3.98 -13.17 -7.34
C ASN A 54 -4.59 -14.36 -6.59
N ASN A 55 -4.04 -14.70 -5.42
CA ASN A 55 -4.50 -15.81 -4.58
C ASN A 55 -5.31 -15.38 -3.36
N LEU A 56 -5.50 -14.08 -3.15
CA LEU A 56 -6.36 -13.57 -2.08
C LEU A 56 -7.84 -13.75 -2.42
N PRO A 57 -8.70 -13.88 -1.40
CA PRO A 57 -10.15 -13.82 -1.61
C PRO A 57 -10.54 -12.51 -2.31
N LEU A 58 -11.49 -12.60 -3.24
CA LEU A 58 -12.01 -11.42 -3.93
C LEU A 58 -12.55 -10.40 -2.91
N LYS A 59 -12.27 -9.12 -3.16
CA LYS A 59 -12.70 -8.00 -2.32
C LYS A 59 -12.10 -7.97 -0.90
N SER A 60 -10.88 -8.46 -0.71
CA SER A 60 -10.13 -8.26 0.53
C SER A 60 -9.65 -6.82 0.64
N ASN A 61 -9.92 -6.17 1.78
CA ASN A 61 -9.21 -4.94 2.14
C ASN A 61 -7.78 -5.29 2.54
N LEU A 62 -6.83 -4.46 2.15
CA LEU A 62 -5.40 -4.72 2.37
C LEU A 62 -4.78 -3.69 3.31
N LEU A 63 -4.10 -4.18 4.33
CA LEU A 63 -3.08 -3.45 5.08
C LEU A 63 -1.75 -4.16 4.82
N ILE A 64 -0.79 -3.45 4.27
CA ILE A 64 0.48 -4.00 3.81
C ILE A 64 1.61 -3.35 4.58
N THR A 65 2.50 -4.15 5.12
CA THR A 65 3.68 -3.70 5.85
C THR A 65 4.94 -4.27 5.23
N GLY A 66 6.11 -3.67 5.56
CA GLY A 66 7.39 -4.12 5.05
C GLY A 66 7.57 -3.94 3.54
N ILE A 67 6.86 -2.97 2.96
CA ILE A 67 6.89 -2.69 1.53
C ILE A 67 7.95 -1.65 1.15
N TRP A 68 8.29 -0.78 2.10
CA TRP A 68 9.32 0.25 1.93
C TRP A 68 10.73 -0.29 2.18
N GLY A 69 11.70 0.36 1.60
CA GLY A 69 13.11 0.01 1.71
C GLY A 69 13.59 -0.98 0.62
N GLY A 70 14.86 -1.32 0.68
CA GLY A 70 15.47 -2.22 -0.28
C GLY A 70 15.59 -1.63 -1.69
N ARG A 71 15.23 -2.42 -2.68
CA ARG A 71 15.34 -2.04 -4.10
C ARG A 71 14.17 -1.13 -4.51
N PHE A 72 14.49 0.02 -5.10
CA PHE A 72 13.50 0.99 -5.57
C PHE A 72 12.59 0.44 -6.67
N ASP A 73 13.12 -0.38 -7.59
CA ASP A 73 12.34 -1.02 -8.65
C ASP A 73 11.27 -1.96 -8.09
N HIS A 74 11.55 -2.69 -7.02
CA HIS A 74 10.57 -3.52 -6.31
C HIS A 74 9.48 -2.67 -5.65
N LEU A 75 9.87 -1.60 -4.94
CA LEU A 75 8.90 -0.68 -4.35
C LEU A 75 7.95 -0.11 -5.41
N TYR A 76 8.52 0.36 -6.52
CA TYR A 76 7.74 0.93 -7.62
C TYR A 76 6.78 -0.09 -8.22
N SER A 77 7.27 -1.31 -8.50
CA SER A 77 6.44 -2.42 -8.98
C SER A 77 5.32 -2.79 -8.01
N ASN A 78 5.61 -2.81 -6.70
CA ASN A 78 4.64 -3.12 -5.67
C ASN A 78 3.49 -2.11 -5.65
N VAL A 79 3.80 -0.81 -5.71
CA VAL A 79 2.78 0.26 -5.76
C VAL A 79 1.84 0.05 -6.96
N PHE A 80 2.38 -0.20 -8.15
CA PHE A 80 1.54 -0.42 -9.35
C PHE A 80 0.73 -1.71 -9.27
N SER A 81 1.28 -2.78 -8.70
CA SER A 81 0.56 -4.03 -8.48
C SER A 81 -0.64 -3.83 -7.54
N LEU A 82 -0.46 -3.05 -6.48
CA LEU A 82 -1.53 -2.69 -5.54
C LEU A 82 -2.57 -1.77 -6.17
N CYS A 83 -2.17 -0.83 -7.04
CA CYS A 83 -3.11 -0.03 -7.81
C CYS A 83 -3.96 -0.89 -8.75
N SER A 84 -3.34 -1.83 -9.44
CA SER A 84 -4.04 -2.79 -10.30
C SER A 84 -5.04 -3.64 -9.50
N TYR A 85 -4.63 -4.13 -8.32
CA TYR A 85 -5.52 -4.86 -7.42
C TYR A 85 -6.72 -4.00 -6.99
N LYS A 86 -6.47 -2.77 -6.51
CA LYS A 86 -7.54 -1.85 -6.10
C LYS A 86 -8.52 -1.55 -7.23
N LYS A 87 -8.03 -1.25 -8.43
CA LYS A 87 -8.89 -1.00 -9.61
C LYS A 87 -9.81 -2.18 -9.92
N ARG A 88 -9.30 -3.40 -9.77
CA ARG A 88 -10.05 -4.64 -10.04
C ARG A 88 -11.06 -4.96 -8.94
N THR A 89 -10.76 -4.67 -7.68
CA THR A 89 -11.53 -5.10 -6.52
C THR A 89 -12.38 -4.01 -5.88
N ASN A 90 -12.00 -2.75 -6.08
CA ASN A 90 -12.58 -1.57 -5.44
C ASN A 90 -12.59 -1.67 -3.90
N THR A 91 -11.50 -2.17 -3.32
CA THR A 91 -11.33 -2.36 -1.88
C THR A 91 -10.35 -1.36 -1.29
N ALA A 92 -10.31 -1.20 0.03
CA ALA A 92 -9.31 -0.38 0.69
C ALA A 92 -7.92 -1.01 0.52
N VAL A 93 -6.92 -0.19 0.19
CA VAL A 93 -5.51 -0.57 0.11
C VAL A 93 -4.69 0.48 0.84
N ILE A 94 -4.09 0.05 1.94
CA ILE A 94 -3.27 0.87 2.83
C ILE A 94 -1.90 0.19 2.94
N MET A 95 -0.86 0.98 2.83
CA MET A 95 0.52 0.56 3.09
C MET A 95 1.04 1.35 4.28
N ALA A 96 1.64 0.69 5.25
CA ALA A 96 2.10 1.33 6.48
C ALA A 96 3.38 0.68 7.02
N ASP A 97 4.26 1.51 7.56
CA ASP A 97 5.37 1.10 8.42
C ASP A 97 5.51 2.08 9.60
N GLU A 98 6.67 2.08 10.25
CA GLU A 98 6.93 2.94 11.41
C GLU A 98 7.02 4.44 11.07
N GLN A 99 7.25 4.80 9.81
CA GLN A 99 7.56 6.16 9.38
C GLN A 99 6.50 6.74 8.44
N GLU A 100 5.89 5.91 7.62
CA GLU A 100 5.03 6.36 6.53
C GLU A 100 3.72 5.56 6.47
N LEU A 101 2.66 6.26 6.12
CA LEU A 101 1.35 5.71 5.78
C LEU A 101 0.99 6.14 4.36
N MET A 102 0.66 5.20 3.50
CA MET A 102 0.15 5.48 2.16
C MET A 102 -1.22 4.86 1.95
N VAL A 103 -2.17 5.64 1.46
CA VAL A 103 -3.52 5.19 1.12
C VAL A 103 -3.78 5.41 -0.36
N LEU A 104 -4.32 4.42 -1.04
CA LEU A 104 -4.74 4.53 -2.43
C LEU A 104 -6.22 4.94 -2.50
N LEU A 105 -6.52 6.03 -3.22
CA LEU A 105 -7.89 6.48 -3.49
C LEU A 105 -8.18 6.44 -5.00
N ALA A 106 -9.28 5.80 -5.34
CA ALA A 106 -9.86 5.80 -6.68
C ALA A 106 -10.92 6.91 -6.83
N ALA A 107 -11.36 7.16 -8.05
CA ALA A 107 -12.42 8.10 -8.35
C ALA A 107 -13.69 7.83 -7.51
N GLY A 108 -14.22 8.87 -6.88
CA GLY A 108 -15.39 8.82 -6.00
C GLY A 108 -15.08 8.46 -4.56
N GLU A 109 -13.85 8.11 -4.21
CA GLU A 109 -13.47 7.79 -2.83
C GLU A 109 -13.00 9.02 -2.06
N SER A 110 -13.18 8.95 -0.75
CA SER A 110 -12.73 9.97 0.19
C SER A 110 -12.13 9.33 1.42
N LEU A 111 -11.20 10.03 2.05
CA LEU A 111 -10.59 9.67 3.32
C LEU A 111 -10.68 10.86 4.27
N GLU A 112 -11.04 10.58 5.50
CA GLU A 112 -10.97 11.53 6.62
C GLU A 112 -10.17 10.87 7.74
N PHE A 113 -9.25 11.61 8.34
CA PHE A 113 -8.49 11.11 9.50
C PHE A 113 -8.19 12.24 10.48
N THR A 114 -8.00 11.86 11.73
CA THR A 114 -7.51 12.74 12.77
C THR A 114 -5.99 12.67 12.79
N ALA A 115 -5.35 13.80 12.51
CA ALA A 115 -3.90 13.91 12.52
C ALA A 115 -3.40 13.88 13.98
N GLY A 116 -2.57 12.90 14.31
CA GLY A 116 -1.81 12.89 15.55
C GLY A 116 -0.65 13.89 15.50
N ALA A 117 -0.03 14.14 16.66
CA ALA A 117 1.11 15.07 16.77
C ALA A 117 2.32 14.69 15.89
N ASP A 118 2.42 13.42 15.52
CA ASP A 118 3.51 12.89 14.69
C ASP A 118 3.31 13.15 13.18
N PHE A 119 2.07 13.44 12.75
CA PHE A 119 1.76 13.75 11.36
C PHE A 119 1.92 15.25 11.10
N GLN A 120 3.03 15.65 10.51
CA GLN A 120 3.33 17.07 10.24
C GLN A 120 2.97 17.51 8.83
N ALA A 121 3.06 16.61 7.86
CA ALA A 121 2.80 16.89 6.46
C ALA A 121 2.23 15.67 5.73
N LEU A 122 1.57 15.93 4.61
CA LEU A 122 1.12 14.90 3.70
C LEU A 122 1.48 15.24 2.25
N SER A 123 1.53 14.22 1.41
CA SER A 123 1.77 14.35 -0.01
C SER A 123 0.67 13.69 -0.82
N LEU A 124 0.26 14.34 -1.91
CA LEU A 124 -0.65 13.79 -2.90
C LEU A 124 0.12 13.52 -4.18
N ILE A 125 0.23 12.27 -4.57
CA ILE A 125 0.92 11.91 -5.82
C ILE A 125 -0.05 11.18 -6.74
N PRO A 126 -0.38 11.75 -7.89
CA PRO A 126 -1.28 11.13 -8.84
C PRO A 126 -0.59 9.94 -9.52
N LEU A 127 -1.29 8.84 -9.67
CA LEU A 127 -0.88 7.69 -10.48
C LEU A 127 -1.49 7.73 -11.88
N GLU A 128 -2.55 8.51 -12.02
CA GLU A 128 -3.18 8.97 -13.24
C GLU A 128 -3.54 10.44 -13.06
N ASN A 129 -3.69 11.19 -14.13
CA ASN A 129 -4.18 12.57 -14.03
C ASN A 129 -5.51 12.58 -13.27
N SER A 130 -5.57 13.30 -12.19
CA SER A 130 -6.64 13.19 -11.19
C SER A 130 -7.16 14.56 -10.79
N PHE A 131 -8.45 14.64 -10.50
CA PHE A 131 -9.01 15.79 -9.79
C PHE A 131 -9.22 15.44 -8.32
N VAL A 132 -8.67 16.27 -7.43
CA VAL A 132 -8.68 16.02 -5.99
C VAL A 132 -9.13 17.24 -5.19
N SER A 133 -9.67 16.99 -4.01
CA SER A 133 -9.87 18.02 -2.97
C SER A 133 -9.12 17.62 -1.70
N LEU A 134 -8.59 18.63 -1.01
CA LEU A 134 -7.85 18.46 0.25
C LEU A 134 -8.19 19.62 1.18
N SER A 135 -8.45 19.34 2.43
CA SER A 135 -8.64 20.33 3.48
C SER A 135 -7.95 19.91 4.79
N GLY A 136 -7.77 20.86 5.70
CA GLY A 136 -7.02 20.66 6.95
C GLY A 136 -5.52 20.84 6.79
N THR A 137 -5.08 21.43 5.69
CA THR A 137 -3.68 21.68 5.35
C THR A 137 -3.45 23.13 4.97
N ARG A 138 -2.20 23.57 4.99
CA ARG A 138 -1.78 24.93 4.67
C ARG A 138 -2.14 25.34 3.24
N TRP A 139 -2.05 24.41 2.30
CA TRP A 139 -2.40 24.61 0.89
C TRP A 139 -3.58 23.70 0.51
N PRO A 140 -4.82 24.11 0.85
CA PRO A 140 -5.99 23.32 0.53
C PRO A 140 -6.24 23.26 -0.98
N LEU A 141 -6.82 22.17 -1.44
CA LEU A 141 -7.16 21.94 -2.85
C LEU A 141 -8.67 21.82 -3.01
N LYS A 142 -9.23 22.46 -4.06
CA LYS A 142 -10.66 22.40 -4.39
C LYS A 142 -10.80 21.91 -5.83
N LYS A 143 -11.10 20.61 -6.01
CA LYS A 143 -11.15 19.96 -7.32
C LYS A 143 -9.95 20.35 -8.20
N ALA A 144 -8.77 20.37 -7.59
CA ALA A 144 -7.54 20.74 -8.28
C ALA A 144 -7.08 19.58 -9.15
N GLU A 145 -6.58 19.90 -10.33
CA GLU A 145 -5.99 18.91 -11.23
C GLU A 145 -4.57 18.58 -10.79
N LEU A 146 -4.29 17.31 -10.57
CA LEU A 146 -2.96 16.76 -10.36
C LEU A 146 -2.55 16.00 -11.62
N LEU A 147 -1.45 16.44 -12.22
CA LEU A 147 -0.89 15.79 -13.41
C LEU A 147 0.26 14.85 -12.99
N THR A 148 0.31 13.68 -13.59
CA THR A 148 1.44 12.74 -13.37
C THR A 148 2.77 13.32 -13.82
N SER A 149 2.75 14.22 -14.82
CA SER A 149 3.92 14.93 -15.32
C SER A 149 4.38 16.10 -14.46
N TYR A 150 3.54 16.55 -13.50
CA TYR A 150 3.83 17.68 -12.62
C TYR A 150 3.22 17.49 -11.22
N PRO A 151 3.82 16.66 -10.38
CA PRO A 151 3.32 16.37 -9.02
C PRO A 151 3.73 17.50 -8.05
N TYR A 152 2.92 18.53 -7.91
CA TYR A 152 3.23 19.71 -7.08
C TYR A 152 2.70 19.63 -5.65
N ALA A 153 1.80 18.70 -5.33
CA ALA A 153 1.14 18.62 -4.03
C ALA A 153 1.92 17.71 -3.05
N VAL A 154 3.19 18.01 -2.86
CA VAL A 154 4.11 17.27 -1.98
C VAL A 154 4.44 18.09 -0.75
N SER A 155 4.57 17.42 0.41
CA SER A 155 4.93 18.03 1.71
C SER A 155 3.99 19.17 2.14
N ASN A 156 2.70 18.96 1.99
CA ASN A 156 1.69 19.92 2.40
C ASN A 156 1.50 19.85 3.93
N GLU A 157 1.79 20.94 4.61
CA GLU A 157 1.76 21.04 6.07
C GLU A 157 0.34 20.84 6.61
N ILE A 158 0.18 19.97 7.60
CA ILE A 158 -1.09 19.75 8.29
C ILE A 158 -1.31 20.87 9.30
N THR A 159 -2.44 21.55 9.23
CA THR A 159 -2.77 22.71 10.05
C THR A 159 -4.05 22.55 10.86
N SER A 160 -4.70 21.40 10.75
CA SER A 160 -5.96 21.08 11.43
C SER A 160 -5.90 19.68 12.01
N GLU A 161 -6.59 19.47 13.12
CA GLU A 161 -6.75 18.13 13.71
C GLU A 161 -7.42 17.14 12.75
N VAL A 162 -8.35 17.62 11.93
CA VAL A 162 -9.06 16.78 10.95
C VAL A 162 -8.60 17.14 9.55
N VAL A 163 -8.12 16.13 8.83
CA VAL A 163 -7.75 16.22 7.43
C VAL A 163 -8.74 15.42 6.59
N LYS A 164 -9.24 16.04 5.51
CA LYS A 164 -10.15 15.40 4.56
C LYS A 164 -9.60 15.49 3.16
N MET A 165 -9.69 14.39 2.45
CA MET A 165 -9.29 14.31 1.05
C MET A 165 -10.30 13.52 0.23
N SER A 166 -10.44 13.90 -1.04
CA SER A 166 -11.36 13.24 -1.98
C SER A 166 -10.72 13.15 -3.35
N CYS A 167 -10.82 11.99 -3.98
CA CYS A 167 -10.46 11.76 -5.37
C CYS A 167 -11.75 11.82 -6.22
N HIS A 168 -11.90 12.85 -7.05
CA HIS A 168 -13.11 13.05 -7.88
C HIS A 168 -13.03 12.30 -9.19
N SER A 169 -11.81 12.17 -9.74
CA SER A 169 -11.52 11.39 -10.95
C SER A 169 -10.07 10.95 -10.97
N GLY A 170 -9.76 9.92 -11.75
CA GLY A 170 -8.41 9.35 -11.82
C GLY A 170 -8.09 8.46 -10.65
N PHE A 171 -6.80 8.40 -10.31
CA PHE A 171 -6.27 7.56 -9.24
C PHE A 171 -5.11 8.26 -8.54
N ALA A 172 -5.23 8.51 -7.26
CA ALA A 172 -4.24 9.21 -6.47
C ALA A 172 -3.82 8.40 -5.23
N ARG A 173 -2.58 8.62 -4.78
CA ARG A 173 -2.05 8.11 -3.53
C ARG A 173 -1.75 9.25 -2.57
N PHE A 174 -1.95 8.99 -1.30
CA PHE A 174 -1.66 9.90 -0.20
C PHE A 174 -0.55 9.29 0.65
N PHE A 175 0.39 10.11 1.07
CA PHE A 175 1.46 9.79 2.00
C PHE A 175 1.34 10.65 3.24
#